data_bcc43ca8e250e1fca1f702f2eaa7e2c6
#
_entry.id   bcc43ca8e250e1fca1f702f2eaa7e2c6
#
_cell.length_a   1.000
_cell.length_b   1.000
_cell.length_c   1.000
_cell.angle_alpha   90.00
_cell.angle_beta   90.00
_cell.angle_gamma   90.00
#
_symmetry.space_group_name_H-M   'P 1'
#
loop_
_entity.id
_entity.type
_entity.pdbx_description
1 polymer ?
#
loop_
_entity_poly.entity_id
_entity_poly.type
_entity_poly.pdbx_seq_one_letter_code
_entity_poly.pdbx_strand_id
1 'polypeptide(L)'
;MVAFLALRRKLLSATVGLFALGALAACDASLGSGPLVNTNRPVPVALLVPKSSTSAGTLAQSLENAARLAASDLQSVQIDLRVYDTIGTAEGAALAASQAVGDGARIIVGPLFGEAAAAAGQAVASSGVNILTFSNNPAIAGGNVFLLGNTFQTSADRLVRYAAAQGKGDIYIVHADDPAENLGRDAIQRAIVGNGANLAGTSSFPLSQQGVIEEIPNISAGVRSSAATSVFVTSGTSGALPFLAELLPENGIDPETAQFIGLQRLDIPTSALSLKGLQGAWFATPSPDQTSRFNARYQAAFGELPTPVSGLAYDGIAAIGALVAQGNSNALTAEALTQGAGFAGVYGPFRFFPNGTNERGLAVAQIQNNQVIVVDPAPRSFGGAGF
;
A
#
# COMPACT_ATOMS: atom_id res chain seq x y z
N MET A 1 -47.75 19.46 55.68
CA MET A 1 -47.99 19.37 54.21
C MET A 1 -46.78 19.83 53.33
N VAL A 2 -45.75 20.43 53.92
CA VAL A 2 -44.55 20.93 53.20
C VAL A 2 -43.46 19.87 53.04
N ALA A 3 -43.38 18.86 53.95
CA ALA A 3 -42.36 17.78 53.92
C ALA A 3 -42.55 16.74 52.84
N PHE A 4 -43.77 16.51 52.37
CA PHE A 4 -44.10 15.51 51.34
C PHE A 4 -43.74 15.95 49.90
N LEU A 5 -43.67 17.26 49.68
CA LEU A 5 -43.31 17.81 48.35
C LEU A 5 -41.80 17.80 48.11
N ALA A 6 -40.98 17.88 49.19
CA ALA A 6 -39.51 17.88 49.07
C ALA A 6 -38.97 16.44 48.75
N LEU A 7 -39.66 15.38 49.23
CA LEU A 7 -39.27 14.02 48.99
C LEU A 7 -39.54 13.56 47.55
N ARG A 8 -40.65 14.03 46.94
CA ARG A 8 -41.00 13.75 45.54
C ARG A 8 -40.04 14.44 44.57
N ARG A 9 -39.55 15.62 44.90
CA ARG A 9 -38.58 16.35 44.05
C ARG A 9 -37.18 15.73 44.04
N LYS A 10 -36.73 15.09 45.15
CA LYS A 10 -35.46 14.37 45.18
C LYS A 10 -35.51 13.01 44.52
N LEU A 11 -36.67 12.32 44.50
CA LEU A 11 -36.85 11.06 43.78
C LEU A 11 -36.91 11.25 42.25
N LEU A 12 -37.50 12.35 41.76
CA LEU A 12 -37.54 12.65 40.31
C LEU A 12 -36.15 13.09 39.78
N SER A 13 -35.34 13.77 40.58
CA SER A 13 -34.00 14.15 40.13
C SER A 13 -33.00 12.97 40.15
N ALA A 14 -33.22 11.95 41.01
CA ALA A 14 -32.39 10.73 41.00
C ALA A 14 -32.67 9.80 39.82
N THR A 15 -33.95 9.70 39.37
CA THR A 15 -34.30 8.90 38.22
C THR A 15 -33.91 9.51 36.89
N VAL A 16 -33.90 10.84 36.75
CA VAL A 16 -33.42 11.53 35.54
C VAL A 16 -31.88 11.45 35.45
N GLY A 17 -31.16 11.50 36.57
CA GLY A 17 -29.70 11.33 36.60
C GLY A 17 -29.24 9.92 36.21
N LEU A 18 -30.02 8.86 36.53
CA LEU A 18 -29.69 7.48 36.20
C LEU A 18 -29.94 7.17 34.71
N PHE A 19 -30.95 7.81 34.08
CA PHE A 19 -31.20 7.68 32.65
C PHE A 19 -30.19 8.47 31.79
N ALA A 20 -29.63 9.57 32.28
CA ALA A 20 -28.60 10.34 31.57
C ALA A 20 -27.22 9.67 31.59
N LEU A 21 -26.87 8.89 32.62
CA LEU A 21 -25.63 8.10 32.65
C LEU A 21 -25.72 6.83 31.78
N GLY A 22 -26.92 6.28 31.52
CA GLY A 22 -27.12 5.13 30.64
C GLY A 22 -27.02 5.48 29.15
N ALA A 23 -27.24 6.75 28.77
CA ALA A 23 -27.20 7.18 27.36
C ALA A 23 -25.77 7.55 26.86
N LEU A 24 -24.80 7.72 27.76
CA LEU A 24 -23.39 7.98 27.40
C LEU A 24 -22.56 6.71 27.19
N ALA A 25 -23.10 5.53 27.55
CA ALA A 25 -22.43 4.25 27.32
C ALA A 25 -22.78 3.60 25.96
N ALA A 26 -23.58 4.27 25.13
CA ALA A 26 -24.06 3.72 23.87
C ALA A 26 -23.34 4.29 22.61
N CYS A 27 -22.22 5.01 22.79
CA CYS A 27 -21.41 5.53 21.69
C CYS A 27 -19.98 4.96 21.67
N ASP A 28 -19.78 3.75 22.17
CA ASP A 28 -18.63 2.94 21.76
C ASP A 28 -19.09 2.08 20.58
N ALA A 29 -19.29 2.72 19.43
CA ALA A 29 -19.54 2.03 18.18
C ALA A 29 -18.27 1.24 17.85
N SER A 30 -18.33 -0.02 18.18
CA SER A 30 -17.39 -1.10 17.92
C SER A 30 -16.58 -0.92 16.63
N LEU A 31 -15.39 -0.36 16.76
CA LEU A 31 -14.27 -0.54 15.85
C LEU A 31 -13.79 -2.01 15.94
N GLY A 32 -14.64 -3.01 15.60
CA GLY A 32 -14.19 -4.37 15.78
C GLY A 32 -15.12 -5.49 15.35
N SER A 33 -16.25 -5.21 14.76
CA SER A 33 -17.16 -6.30 14.36
C SER A 33 -17.03 -6.64 12.89
N GLY A 34 -15.95 -7.33 12.54
CA GLY A 34 -15.96 -8.17 11.34
C GLY A 34 -16.83 -9.40 11.55
N PRO A 35 -17.24 -10.11 10.48
CA PRO A 35 -18.03 -11.31 10.61
C PRO A 35 -17.24 -12.40 11.33
N LEU A 36 -17.87 -13.05 12.32
CA LEU A 36 -17.27 -14.19 13.02
C LEU A 36 -17.05 -15.36 12.04
N VAL A 37 -15.95 -16.06 12.20
CA VAL A 37 -15.56 -17.20 11.38
C VAL A 37 -15.49 -18.49 12.22
N ASN A 38 -15.88 -19.61 11.62
CA ASN A 38 -15.60 -20.92 12.19
C ASN A 38 -14.29 -21.45 11.60
N THR A 39 -13.23 -21.36 12.39
CA THR A 39 -11.86 -21.73 11.97
C THR A 39 -11.66 -23.24 11.74
N ASN A 40 -12.63 -24.07 12.18
CA ASN A 40 -12.62 -25.52 11.96
C ASN A 40 -13.32 -25.95 10.65
N ARG A 41 -13.75 -25.00 9.83
CA ARG A 41 -14.36 -25.24 8.51
C ARG A 41 -13.69 -24.38 7.46
N PRO A 42 -13.81 -24.74 6.16
CA PRO A 42 -13.32 -23.89 5.09
C PRO A 42 -13.89 -22.48 5.22
N VAL A 43 -13.01 -21.47 5.28
CA VAL A 43 -13.41 -20.06 5.44
C VAL A 43 -13.73 -19.47 4.07
N PRO A 44 -14.96 -18.97 3.83
CA PRO A 44 -15.30 -18.35 2.56
C PRO A 44 -14.58 -17.01 2.37
N VAL A 45 -13.73 -16.94 1.36
CA VAL A 45 -12.96 -15.75 0.95
C VAL A 45 -13.34 -15.41 -0.48
N ALA A 46 -13.76 -14.17 -0.72
CA ALA A 46 -14.03 -13.69 -2.06
C ALA A 46 -12.77 -13.06 -2.66
N LEU A 47 -12.47 -13.40 -3.91
CA LEU A 47 -11.47 -12.73 -4.73
C LEU A 47 -12.17 -11.91 -5.81
N LEU A 48 -12.01 -10.59 -5.76
CA LEU A 48 -12.60 -9.66 -6.72
C LEU A 48 -11.53 -9.24 -7.73
N VAL A 49 -11.69 -9.63 -8.99
CA VAL A 49 -10.75 -9.33 -10.08
C VAL A 49 -11.48 -8.98 -11.38
N PRO A 50 -10.91 -8.14 -12.25
CA PRO A 50 -11.55 -7.72 -13.49
C PRO A 50 -11.37 -8.75 -14.61
N LYS A 51 -11.97 -9.95 -14.47
CA LYS A 51 -11.75 -11.10 -15.39
C LYS A 51 -12.15 -10.82 -16.83
N SER A 52 -13.27 -10.16 -17.03
CA SER A 52 -13.81 -9.86 -18.38
C SER A 52 -13.29 -8.52 -18.94
N SER A 53 -12.42 -7.81 -18.22
CA SER A 53 -11.81 -6.58 -18.73
C SER A 53 -10.82 -6.88 -19.85
N THR A 54 -10.98 -6.23 -21.00
CA THR A 54 -10.09 -6.39 -22.16
C THR A 54 -8.65 -5.93 -21.88
N SER A 55 -8.47 -4.93 -21.02
CA SER A 55 -7.15 -4.35 -20.67
C SER A 55 -6.51 -5.00 -19.46
N ALA A 56 -7.28 -5.64 -18.57
CA ALA A 56 -6.79 -6.17 -17.30
C ALA A 56 -7.04 -7.68 -17.09
N GLY A 57 -7.59 -8.39 -18.09
CA GLY A 57 -7.92 -9.81 -17.97
C GLY A 57 -6.71 -10.71 -17.69
N THR A 58 -5.58 -10.47 -18.36
CA THR A 58 -4.33 -11.20 -18.08
C THR A 58 -3.84 -10.95 -16.66
N LEU A 59 -3.93 -9.71 -16.19
CA LEU A 59 -3.58 -9.35 -14.82
C LEU A 59 -4.52 -10.01 -13.81
N ALA A 60 -5.83 -10.03 -14.10
CA ALA A 60 -6.83 -10.70 -13.28
C ALA A 60 -6.56 -12.20 -13.14
N GLN A 61 -6.19 -12.87 -14.25
CA GLN A 61 -5.82 -14.28 -14.23
C GLN A 61 -4.57 -14.53 -13.37
N SER A 62 -3.58 -13.65 -13.49
CA SER A 62 -2.35 -13.77 -12.69
C SER A 62 -2.59 -13.55 -11.19
N LEU A 63 -3.49 -12.64 -10.81
CA LEU A 63 -3.94 -12.45 -9.43
C LEU A 63 -4.70 -13.67 -8.89
N GLU A 64 -5.61 -14.24 -9.70
CA GLU A 64 -6.35 -15.47 -9.34
C GLU A 64 -5.39 -16.64 -9.13
N ASN A 65 -4.44 -16.86 -10.03
CA ASN A 65 -3.44 -17.91 -9.92
C ASN A 65 -2.62 -17.76 -8.62
N ALA A 66 -2.18 -16.54 -8.30
CA ALA A 66 -1.41 -16.27 -7.09
C ALA A 66 -2.23 -16.53 -5.81
N ALA A 67 -3.53 -16.14 -5.79
CA ALA A 67 -4.43 -16.42 -4.67
C ALA A 67 -4.65 -17.93 -4.48
N ARG A 68 -4.82 -18.69 -5.58
CA ARG A 68 -4.96 -20.16 -5.56
C ARG A 68 -3.68 -20.84 -5.07
N LEU A 69 -2.51 -20.36 -5.51
CA LEU A 69 -1.22 -20.86 -5.03
C LEU A 69 -1.10 -20.66 -3.52
N ALA A 70 -1.42 -19.46 -3.01
CA ALA A 70 -1.39 -19.19 -1.58
C ALA A 70 -2.34 -20.10 -0.79
N ALA A 71 -3.57 -20.30 -1.28
CA ALA A 71 -4.55 -21.18 -0.64
C ALA A 71 -4.07 -22.64 -0.59
N SER A 72 -3.36 -23.10 -1.65
CA SER A 72 -2.80 -24.46 -1.69
C SER A 72 -1.61 -24.65 -0.74
N ASP A 73 -0.93 -23.58 -0.37
CA ASP A 73 0.23 -23.62 0.54
C ASP A 73 -0.16 -23.68 2.03
N LEU A 74 -1.43 -23.38 2.34
CA LEU A 74 -1.92 -23.41 3.73
C LEU A 74 -2.05 -24.85 4.23
N GLN A 75 -1.28 -25.21 5.26
CA GLN A 75 -1.24 -26.59 5.79
C GLN A 75 -2.33 -26.86 6.83
N SER A 76 -2.67 -25.86 7.64
CA SER A 76 -3.53 -26.01 8.82
C SER A 76 -4.91 -25.37 8.68
N VAL A 77 -5.18 -24.69 7.57
CA VAL A 77 -6.39 -23.92 7.33
C VAL A 77 -6.92 -24.21 5.93
N GLN A 78 -8.22 -24.31 5.79
CA GLN A 78 -8.87 -24.41 4.49
C GLN A 78 -9.57 -23.10 4.14
N ILE A 79 -9.25 -22.56 2.96
CA ILE A 79 -9.90 -21.39 2.37
C ILE A 79 -10.84 -21.86 1.25
N ASP A 80 -12.12 -21.49 1.34
CA ASP A 80 -13.08 -21.61 0.25
C ASP A 80 -12.99 -20.34 -0.62
N LEU A 81 -12.06 -20.36 -1.58
CA LEU A 81 -11.75 -19.21 -2.45
C LEU A 81 -12.74 -19.15 -3.62
N ARG A 82 -13.57 -18.10 -3.62
CA ARG A 82 -14.58 -17.83 -4.65
C ARG A 82 -14.22 -16.58 -5.43
N VAL A 83 -14.25 -16.67 -6.76
CA VAL A 83 -13.81 -15.59 -7.64
C VAL A 83 -15.01 -14.88 -8.25
N TYR A 84 -15.02 -13.55 -8.16
CA TYR A 84 -16.08 -12.68 -8.66
C TYR A 84 -15.49 -11.67 -9.64
N ASP A 85 -16.17 -11.48 -10.77
CA ASP A 85 -15.73 -10.56 -11.82
C ASP A 85 -16.24 -9.14 -11.53
N THR A 86 -15.32 -8.20 -11.47
CA THR A 86 -15.62 -6.77 -11.31
C THR A 86 -15.80 -6.04 -12.63
N ILE A 87 -15.64 -6.71 -13.76
CA ILE A 87 -15.59 -6.13 -15.12
C ILE A 87 -14.64 -4.93 -15.26
N GLY A 88 -13.88 -4.59 -14.21
CA GLY A 88 -12.95 -3.46 -14.17
C GLY A 88 -13.59 -2.11 -13.84
N THR A 89 -14.84 -2.08 -13.36
CA THR A 89 -15.58 -0.84 -13.06
C THR A 89 -15.93 -0.73 -11.58
N ALA A 90 -16.23 0.49 -11.11
CA ALA A 90 -16.70 0.75 -9.76
C ALA A 90 -18.05 0.06 -9.50
N GLU A 91 -19.00 0.16 -10.44
CA GLU A 91 -20.31 -0.47 -10.33
C GLU A 91 -20.22 -2.01 -10.31
N GLY A 92 -19.44 -2.59 -11.23
CA GLY A 92 -19.22 -4.04 -11.25
C GLY A 92 -18.58 -4.55 -9.97
N ALA A 93 -17.65 -3.81 -9.38
CA ALA A 93 -17.03 -4.16 -8.11
C ALA A 93 -18.01 -4.08 -6.93
N ALA A 94 -18.90 -3.09 -6.88
CA ALA A 94 -19.93 -2.97 -5.87
C ALA A 94 -20.93 -4.13 -5.93
N LEU A 95 -21.37 -4.51 -7.13
CA LEU A 95 -22.26 -5.66 -7.35
C LEU A 95 -21.57 -6.98 -6.97
N ALA A 96 -20.32 -7.18 -7.41
CA ALA A 96 -19.54 -8.37 -7.10
C ALA A 96 -19.29 -8.53 -5.59
N ALA A 97 -18.99 -7.42 -4.88
CA ALA A 97 -18.81 -7.43 -3.43
C ALA A 97 -20.11 -7.77 -2.70
N SER A 98 -21.23 -7.15 -3.09
CA SER A 98 -22.55 -7.44 -2.52
C SER A 98 -22.97 -8.90 -2.73
N GLN A 99 -22.74 -9.43 -3.94
CA GLN A 99 -22.98 -10.83 -4.24
C GLN A 99 -22.10 -11.75 -3.38
N ALA A 100 -20.80 -11.47 -3.30
CA ALA A 100 -19.88 -12.26 -2.50
C ALA A 100 -20.28 -12.34 -1.03
N VAL A 101 -20.72 -11.23 -0.44
CA VAL A 101 -21.25 -11.19 0.94
C VAL A 101 -22.56 -11.97 1.06
N GLY A 102 -23.46 -11.83 0.09
CA GLY A 102 -24.70 -12.63 0.01
C GLY A 102 -24.43 -14.12 -0.08
N ASP A 103 -23.37 -14.54 -0.78
CA ASP A 103 -22.91 -15.93 -0.88
C ASP A 103 -22.13 -16.41 0.37
N GLY A 104 -21.98 -15.55 1.38
CA GLY A 104 -21.40 -15.88 2.68
C GLY A 104 -19.91 -15.58 2.83
N ALA A 105 -19.28 -14.82 1.94
CA ALA A 105 -17.89 -14.39 2.10
C ALA A 105 -17.68 -13.65 3.44
N ARG A 106 -16.55 -13.93 4.11
CA ARG A 106 -16.18 -13.37 5.41
C ARG A 106 -15.11 -12.30 5.30
N ILE A 107 -14.41 -12.28 4.21
CA ILE A 107 -13.42 -11.26 3.83
C ILE A 107 -13.31 -11.24 2.32
N ILE A 108 -12.90 -10.09 1.78
CA ILE A 108 -12.70 -9.87 0.34
C ILE A 108 -11.24 -9.56 0.09
N VAL A 109 -10.63 -10.18 -0.93
CA VAL A 109 -9.30 -9.86 -1.46
C VAL A 109 -9.50 -9.23 -2.85
N GLY A 110 -8.85 -8.11 -3.12
CA GLY A 110 -9.18 -7.25 -4.25
C GLY A 110 -10.21 -6.18 -3.84
N PRO A 111 -10.77 -5.40 -4.80
CA PRO A 111 -10.43 -5.40 -6.22
C PRO A 111 -9.11 -4.68 -6.54
N LEU A 112 -8.82 -4.56 -7.86
CA LEU A 112 -7.56 -4.01 -8.36
C LEU A 112 -7.51 -2.48 -8.36
N PHE A 113 -8.56 -1.84 -8.87
CA PHE A 113 -8.59 -0.40 -9.10
C PHE A 113 -9.13 0.35 -7.88
N GLY A 114 -8.61 1.57 -7.63
CA GLY A 114 -8.98 2.36 -6.46
C GLY A 114 -10.48 2.70 -6.40
N GLU A 115 -11.06 3.17 -7.49
CA GLU A 115 -12.50 3.48 -7.55
C GLU A 115 -13.37 2.23 -7.35
N ALA A 116 -12.95 1.09 -7.90
CA ALA A 116 -13.60 -0.20 -7.69
C ALA A 116 -13.53 -0.62 -6.23
N ALA A 117 -12.39 -0.40 -5.55
CA ALA A 117 -12.22 -0.71 -4.14
C ALA A 117 -13.06 0.19 -3.23
N ALA A 118 -13.14 1.48 -3.53
CA ALA A 118 -14.00 2.41 -2.81
C ALA A 118 -15.48 2.02 -2.93
N ALA A 119 -15.94 1.71 -4.15
CA ALA A 119 -17.32 1.29 -4.40
C ALA A 119 -17.66 -0.05 -3.73
N ALA A 120 -16.77 -1.04 -3.80
CA ALA A 120 -16.91 -2.32 -3.12
C ALA A 120 -16.97 -2.13 -1.59
N GLY A 121 -16.07 -1.29 -1.02
CA GLY A 121 -16.05 -0.97 0.40
C GLY A 121 -17.37 -0.38 0.89
N GLN A 122 -17.88 0.60 0.16
CA GLN A 122 -19.17 1.22 0.47
C GLN A 122 -20.33 0.23 0.40
N ALA A 123 -20.36 -0.62 -0.63
CA ALA A 123 -21.44 -1.59 -0.86
C ALA A 123 -21.57 -2.60 0.28
N VAL A 124 -20.48 -2.99 0.94
CA VAL A 124 -20.50 -3.99 2.01
C VAL A 124 -20.17 -3.44 3.40
N ALA A 125 -20.10 -2.13 3.57
CA ALA A 125 -19.75 -1.49 4.85
C ALA A 125 -20.67 -1.94 6.01
N SER A 126 -21.96 -2.04 5.76
CA SER A 126 -22.95 -2.44 6.77
C SER A 126 -22.86 -3.92 7.19
N SER A 127 -22.20 -4.76 6.39
CA SER A 127 -21.99 -6.18 6.71
C SER A 127 -20.78 -6.44 7.62
N GLY A 128 -19.94 -5.41 7.85
CA GLY A 128 -18.69 -5.52 8.57
C GLY A 128 -17.61 -6.35 7.87
N VAL A 129 -17.79 -6.71 6.59
CA VAL A 129 -16.80 -7.47 5.83
C VAL A 129 -15.66 -6.57 5.41
N ASN A 130 -14.42 -6.95 5.78
CA ASN A 130 -13.22 -6.23 5.42
C ASN A 130 -12.76 -6.57 4.01
N ILE A 131 -12.13 -5.59 3.36
CA ILE A 131 -11.60 -5.66 1.99
C ILE A 131 -10.08 -5.43 2.02
N LEU A 132 -9.32 -6.37 1.49
CA LEU A 132 -7.88 -6.27 1.27
C LEU A 132 -7.64 -5.95 -0.20
N THR A 133 -7.68 -4.66 -0.57
CA THR A 133 -7.58 -4.24 -1.99
C THR A 133 -6.14 -4.25 -2.51
N PHE A 134 -5.96 -4.54 -3.78
CA PHE A 134 -4.66 -4.43 -4.48
C PHE A 134 -4.27 -2.98 -4.81
N SER A 135 -5.18 -2.03 -4.63
CA SER A 135 -4.89 -0.61 -4.84
C SER A 135 -3.81 -0.09 -3.89
N ASN A 136 -3.04 0.88 -4.36
CA ASN A 136 -2.06 1.63 -3.58
C ASN A 136 -2.52 3.08 -3.28
N ASN A 137 -3.76 3.43 -3.63
CA ASN A 137 -4.29 4.78 -3.42
C ASN A 137 -4.72 4.98 -1.95
N PRO A 138 -4.02 5.81 -1.15
CA PRO A 138 -4.35 6.00 0.25
C PRO A 138 -5.68 6.73 0.48
N ALA A 139 -6.22 7.42 -0.52
CA ALA A 139 -7.49 8.16 -0.38
C ALA A 139 -8.71 7.25 -0.21
N ILE A 140 -8.60 5.97 -0.59
CA ILE A 140 -9.70 5.00 -0.44
C ILE A 140 -9.57 4.13 0.82
N ALA A 141 -8.47 4.29 1.57
CA ALA A 141 -8.20 3.51 2.76
C ALA A 141 -9.06 3.96 3.95
N GLY A 142 -9.40 3.03 4.82
CA GLY A 142 -10.16 3.30 6.04
C GLY A 142 -11.51 2.58 6.07
N GLY A 143 -12.19 2.68 7.20
CA GLY A 143 -13.40 1.89 7.43
C GLY A 143 -13.11 0.40 7.33
N ASN A 144 -13.69 -0.25 6.34
CA ASN A 144 -13.50 -1.67 6.03
C ASN A 144 -12.52 -1.93 4.87
N VAL A 145 -11.80 -0.91 4.36
CA VAL A 145 -10.87 -1.03 3.21
C VAL A 145 -9.43 -0.91 3.67
N PHE A 146 -8.64 -1.97 3.44
CA PHE A 146 -7.22 -2.09 3.76
C PHE A 146 -6.40 -2.27 2.48
N LEU A 147 -5.32 -1.50 2.34
CA LEU A 147 -4.47 -1.53 1.15
C LEU A 147 -3.42 -2.65 1.24
N LEU A 148 -3.34 -3.51 0.23
CA LEU A 148 -2.21 -4.43 0.03
C LEU A 148 -1.12 -3.79 -0.85
N GLY A 149 -1.52 -2.90 -1.75
CA GLY A 149 -0.60 -2.21 -2.67
C GLY A 149 0.39 -1.30 -1.94
N ASN A 150 1.61 -1.25 -2.44
CA ASN A 150 2.66 -0.39 -1.87
C ASN A 150 2.37 1.08 -2.16
N THR A 151 2.18 1.88 -1.12
CA THR A 151 1.89 3.31 -1.25
C THR A 151 3.16 4.12 -1.52
N PHE A 152 3.03 5.33 -2.06
CA PHE A 152 4.14 6.27 -2.17
C PHE A 152 4.77 6.59 -0.81
N GLN A 153 3.95 6.64 0.26
CA GLN A 153 4.45 6.88 1.62
C GLN A 153 5.44 5.79 2.06
N THR A 154 5.11 4.51 1.83
CA THR A 154 5.99 3.40 2.19
C THR A 154 7.34 3.48 1.48
N SER A 155 7.34 3.77 0.17
CA SER A 155 8.59 3.95 -0.60
C SER A 155 9.37 5.18 -0.15
N ALA A 156 8.68 6.31 0.07
CA ALA A 156 9.30 7.55 0.52
C ALA A 156 9.96 7.41 1.89
N ASP A 157 9.24 6.83 2.88
CA ASP A 157 9.80 6.61 4.23
C ASP A 157 11.04 5.73 4.20
N ARG A 158 11.01 4.68 3.38
CA ARG A 158 12.15 3.77 3.23
C ARG A 158 13.38 4.47 2.64
N LEU A 159 13.18 5.23 1.57
CA LEU A 159 14.25 5.89 0.84
C LEU A 159 14.80 7.11 1.58
N VAL A 160 13.95 7.93 2.19
CA VAL A 160 14.38 9.08 2.98
C VAL A 160 15.19 8.64 4.21
N ARG A 161 14.71 7.61 4.92
CA ARG A 161 15.46 7.04 6.06
C ARG A 161 16.83 6.55 5.64
N TYR A 162 16.92 5.85 4.52
CA TYR A 162 18.19 5.38 3.98
C TYR A 162 19.08 6.55 3.56
N ALA A 163 18.54 7.53 2.84
CA ALA A 163 19.30 8.72 2.41
C ALA A 163 19.86 9.49 3.60
N ALA A 164 19.06 9.72 4.65
CA ALA A 164 19.52 10.36 5.87
C ALA A 164 20.66 9.59 6.55
N ALA A 165 20.55 8.25 6.64
CA ALA A 165 21.59 7.40 7.20
C ALA A 165 22.89 7.39 6.38
N GLN A 166 22.83 7.68 5.07
CA GLN A 166 23.98 7.78 4.18
C GLN A 166 24.56 9.23 4.07
N GLY A 167 24.06 10.18 4.90
CA GLY A 167 24.47 11.58 4.81
C GLY A 167 23.96 12.31 3.56
N LYS A 168 22.89 11.78 2.93
CA LYS A 168 22.22 12.33 1.75
C LYS A 168 20.83 12.87 2.08
N GLY A 169 20.65 13.38 3.30
CA GLY A 169 19.36 13.79 3.84
C GLY A 169 18.91 15.22 3.50
N ASP A 170 19.71 16.03 2.80
CA ASP A 170 19.28 17.33 2.27
C ASP A 170 18.65 17.10 0.89
N ILE A 171 17.31 16.99 0.86
CA ILE A 171 16.56 16.45 -0.27
C ILE A 171 15.89 17.55 -1.08
N TYR A 172 16.18 17.61 -2.38
CA TYR A 172 15.46 18.44 -3.35
C TYR A 172 14.43 17.60 -4.10
N ILE A 173 13.16 18.00 -4.08
CA ILE A 173 12.06 17.26 -4.73
C ILE A 173 11.84 17.82 -6.13
N VAL A 174 11.76 16.91 -7.13
CA VAL A 174 11.39 17.24 -8.51
C VAL A 174 10.16 16.43 -8.89
N HIS A 175 9.08 17.13 -9.30
CA HIS A 175 7.82 16.49 -9.65
C HIS A 175 7.14 17.17 -10.84
N ALA A 176 6.31 16.44 -11.59
CA ALA A 176 5.42 17.07 -12.55
C ALA A 176 4.25 17.76 -11.83
N ASP A 177 3.69 18.78 -12.45
CA ASP A 177 2.45 19.43 -11.99
C ASP A 177 1.23 18.59 -12.43
N ASP A 178 1.05 17.48 -11.73
CA ASP A 178 0.02 16.46 -11.96
C ASP A 178 -0.50 15.95 -10.62
N PRO A 179 -1.79 15.65 -10.47
CA PRO A 179 -2.36 15.21 -9.19
C PRO A 179 -1.69 13.95 -8.60
N ALA A 180 -1.31 12.98 -9.43
CA ALA A 180 -0.67 11.75 -8.94
C ALA A 180 0.77 12.02 -8.48
N GLU A 181 1.53 12.85 -9.20
CA GLU A 181 2.89 13.24 -8.81
C GLU A 181 2.89 14.18 -7.60
N ASN A 182 1.87 15.02 -7.44
CA ASN A 182 1.66 15.82 -6.24
C ASN A 182 1.46 14.95 -4.98
N LEU A 183 0.73 13.82 -5.08
CA LEU A 183 0.63 12.84 -3.99
C LEU A 183 2.01 12.23 -3.64
N GLY A 184 2.84 11.99 -4.65
CA GLY A 184 4.22 11.54 -4.48
C GLY A 184 5.09 12.57 -3.75
N ARG A 185 5.05 13.84 -4.18
CA ARG A 185 5.72 14.96 -3.52
C ARG A 185 5.31 15.05 -2.04
N ASP A 186 4.01 15.01 -1.75
CA ASP A 186 3.49 15.11 -0.39
C ASP A 186 3.94 13.92 0.47
N ALA A 187 4.04 12.73 -0.10
CA ALA A 187 4.58 11.56 0.59
C ALA A 187 6.07 11.73 0.93
N ILE A 188 6.86 12.26 0.00
CA ILE A 188 8.29 12.56 0.24
C ILE A 188 8.43 13.63 1.33
N GLN A 189 7.63 14.71 1.30
CA GLN A 189 7.67 15.75 2.33
C GLN A 189 7.34 15.21 3.71
N ARG A 190 6.30 14.37 3.84
CA ARG A 190 5.99 13.69 5.12
C ARG A 190 7.11 12.77 5.57
N ALA A 191 7.72 12.04 4.64
CA ALA A 191 8.85 11.14 4.94
C ALA A 191 10.07 11.93 5.42
N ILE A 192 10.37 13.09 4.84
CA ILE A 192 11.45 13.99 5.26
C ILE A 192 11.25 14.40 6.74
N VAL A 193 10.06 14.88 7.08
CA VAL A 193 9.72 15.26 8.46
C VAL A 193 9.79 14.06 9.41
N GLY A 194 9.24 12.93 9.00
CA GLY A 194 9.16 11.72 9.84
C GLY A 194 10.50 11.01 10.09
N ASN A 195 11.49 11.20 9.23
CA ASN A 195 12.79 10.53 9.32
C ASN A 195 13.98 11.46 9.59
N GLY A 196 13.72 12.71 10.00
CA GLY A 196 14.77 13.66 10.41
C GLY A 196 15.70 14.11 9.27
N ALA A 197 15.21 14.12 8.03
CA ALA A 197 15.87 14.69 6.87
C ALA A 197 15.48 16.17 6.70
N ASN A 198 16.09 16.87 5.73
CA ASN A 198 15.82 18.28 5.45
C ASN A 198 15.24 18.44 4.04
N LEU A 199 14.21 19.27 3.90
CA LEU A 199 13.73 19.70 2.60
C LEU A 199 14.62 20.84 2.10
N ALA A 200 15.51 20.56 1.13
CA ALA A 200 16.39 21.56 0.53
C ALA A 200 15.65 22.47 -0.46
N GLY A 201 14.64 21.94 -1.14
CA GLY A 201 13.80 22.68 -2.06
C GLY A 201 12.86 21.79 -2.86
N THR A 202 12.03 22.42 -3.68
CA THR A 202 11.08 21.72 -4.56
C THR A 202 10.95 22.49 -5.87
N SER A 203 10.94 21.76 -6.99
CA SER A 203 10.60 22.29 -8.31
C SER A 203 9.52 21.42 -8.96
N SER A 204 8.63 22.07 -9.69
CA SER A 204 7.66 21.39 -10.54
C SER A 204 7.89 21.75 -12.01
N PHE A 205 7.36 20.91 -12.89
CA PHE A 205 7.35 21.14 -14.35
C PHE A 205 6.01 20.68 -14.93
N PRO A 206 5.53 21.31 -16.02
CA PRO A 206 4.35 20.84 -16.74
C PRO A 206 4.55 19.40 -17.24
N LEU A 207 3.53 18.52 -17.09
CA LEU A 207 3.63 17.11 -17.48
C LEU A 207 3.65 16.97 -19.01
N SER A 208 4.77 17.32 -19.62
CA SER A 208 5.05 17.20 -21.05
C SER A 208 6.55 17.16 -21.29
N GLN A 209 7.00 16.62 -22.43
CA GLN A 209 8.40 16.65 -22.81
C GLN A 209 8.92 18.09 -22.88
N GLN A 210 8.17 18.99 -23.49
CA GLN A 210 8.54 20.40 -23.62
C GLN A 210 8.65 21.07 -22.24
N GLY A 211 7.71 20.79 -21.32
CA GLY A 211 7.73 21.33 -19.96
C GLY A 211 8.96 20.91 -19.17
N VAL A 212 9.41 19.64 -19.32
CA VAL A 212 10.66 19.19 -18.71
C VAL A 212 11.85 19.98 -19.27
N ILE A 213 11.96 20.09 -20.61
CA ILE A 213 13.09 20.78 -21.28
C ILE A 213 13.18 22.24 -20.83
N GLU A 214 12.05 22.92 -20.76
CA GLU A 214 11.99 24.34 -20.37
C GLU A 214 12.37 24.58 -18.89
N GLU A 215 12.01 23.63 -17.99
CA GLU A 215 12.26 23.79 -16.56
C GLU A 215 13.60 23.21 -16.08
N ILE A 216 14.30 22.41 -16.87
CA ILE A 216 15.60 21.84 -16.47
C ILE A 216 16.62 22.89 -15.99
N PRO A 217 16.81 24.06 -16.64
CA PRO A 217 17.74 25.08 -16.15
C PRO A 217 17.36 25.59 -14.74
N ASN A 218 16.05 25.81 -14.49
CA ASN A 218 15.53 26.27 -13.21
C ASN A 218 15.70 25.21 -12.12
N ILE A 219 15.35 23.96 -12.42
CA ILE A 219 15.55 22.81 -11.53
C ILE A 219 17.02 22.69 -11.15
N SER A 220 17.91 22.69 -12.14
CA SER A 220 19.34 22.54 -11.91
C SER A 220 19.94 23.71 -11.10
N ALA A 221 19.49 24.94 -11.34
CA ALA A 221 19.87 26.10 -10.54
C ALA A 221 19.38 25.98 -9.09
N GLY A 222 18.14 25.54 -8.89
CA GLY A 222 17.55 25.30 -7.57
C GLY A 222 18.31 24.23 -6.78
N VAL A 223 18.64 23.11 -7.38
CA VAL A 223 19.43 22.03 -6.75
C VAL A 223 20.79 22.55 -6.31
N ARG A 224 21.53 23.25 -7.20
CA ARG A 224 22.85 23.80 -6.86
C ARG A 224 22.80 24.85 -5.75
N SER A 225 21.82 25.77 -5.80
CA SER A 225 21.74 26.87 -4.82
C SER A 225 21.29 26.41 -3.44
N SER A 226 20.56 25.32 -3.36
CA SER A 226 20.08 24.75 -2.09
C SER A 226 21.10 23.87 -1.38
N ALA A 227 22.26 23.58 -2.00
CA ALA A 227 23.25 22.62 -1.51
C ALA A 227 22.64 21.22 -1.22
N ALA A 228 21.62 20.83 -1.97
CA ALA A 228 20.99 19.53 -1.84
C ALA A 228 21.98 18.38 -2.05
N THR A 229 21.95 17.39 -1.18
CA THR A 229 22.78 16.18 -1.29
C THR A 229 22.09 15.07 -2.07
N SER A 230 20.78 15.21 -2.31
CA SER A 230 20.01 14.30 -3.15
C SER A 230 18.88 14.99 -3.91
N VAL A 231 18.54 14.44 -5.08
CA VAL A 231 17.38 14.81 -5.90
C VAL A 231 16.40 13.66 -5.88
N PHE A 232 15.21 13.89 -5.33
CA PHE A 232 14.15 12.89 -5.22
C PHE A 232 13.05 13.18 -6.26
N VAL A 233 12.90 12.26 -7.22
CA VAL A 233 11.99 12.39 -8.36
C VAL A 233 10.74 11.56 -8.16
N THR A 234 9.57 12.15 -8.40
CA THR A 234 8.28 11.45 -8.33
C THR A 234 7.93 10.70 -9.60
N SER A 235 8.39 11.19 -10.76
CA SER A 235 8.09 10.63 -12.07
C SER A 235 8.64 9.22 -12.26
N GLY A 236 7.82 8.38 -12.90
CA GLY A 236 8.20 7.02 -13.24
C GLY A 236 8.76 6.86 -14.66
N THR A 237 9.19 5.66 -14.97
CA THR A 237 9.81 5.27 -16.26
C THR A 237 8.90 5.44 -17.48
N SER A 238 7.58 5.40 -17.29
CA SER A 238 6.59 5.69 -18.34
C SER A 238 6.20 7.17 -18.44
N GLY A 239 6.71 8.01 -17.54
CA GLY A 239 6.48 9.46 -17.49
C GLY A 239 7.74 10.26 -17.85
N ALA A 240 8.00 11.32 -17.09
CA ALA A 240 9.10 12.25 -17.37
C ALA A 240 10.50 11.76 -16.96
N LEU A 241 10.58 10.66 -16.19
CA LEU A 241 11.87 10.16 -15.66
C LEU A 241 12.97 9.98 -16.73
N PRO A 242 12.72 9.40 -17.92
CA PRO A 242 13.76 9.25 -18.94
C PRO A 242 14.38 10.58 -19.36
N PHE A 243 13.56 11.64 -19.52
CA PHE A 243 14.03 12.97 -19.86
C PHE A 243 14.82 13.61 -18.72
N LEU A 244 14.35 13.49 -17.47
CA LEU A 244 15.05 13.97 -16.29
C LEU A 244 16.41 13.27 -16.12
N ALA A 245 16.46 11.96 -16.33
CA ALA A 245 17.67 11.16 -16.23
C ALA A 245 18.73 11.51 -17.29
N GLU A 246 18.31 12.02 -18.44
CA GLU A 246 19.21 12.50 -19.50
C GLU A 246 19.62 13.94 -19.25
N LEU A 247 18.68 14.83 -19.03
CA LEU A 247 18.91 16.26 -19.04
C LEU A 247 19.52 16.81 -17.73
N LEU A 248 19.25 16.22 -16.56
CA LEU A 248 19.84 16.69 -15.30
C LEU A 248 21.37 16.56 -15.29
N PRO A 249 21.98 15.41 -15.68
CA PRO A 249 23.43 15.29 -15.80
C PRO A 249 24.05 16.27 -16.82
N GLU A 250 23.40 16.49 -17.96
CA GLU A 250 23.85 17.46 -18.97
C GLU A 250 23.86 18.90 -18.43
N ASN A 251 23.06 19.18 -17.39
CA ASN A 251 22.99 20.47 -16.70
C ASN A 251 23.76 20.49 -15.37
N GLY A 252 24.67 19.53 -15.16
CA GLY A 252 25.60 19.49 -14.02
C GLY A 252 24.99 18.98 -12.72
N ILE A 253 23.91 18.23 -12.80
CA ILE A 253 23.32 17.49 -11.68
C ILE A 253 23.48 15.99 -11.96
N ASP A 254 24.64 15.47 -11.63
CA ASP A 254 24.99 14.05 -11.77
C ASP A 254 25.06 13.33 -10.42
N PRO A 255 25.20 12.00 -10.39
CA PRO A 255 25.25 11.22 -9.15
C PRO A 255 26.42 11.57 -8.22
N GLU A 256 27.48 12.23 -8.71
CA GLU A 256 28.62 12.67 -7.89
C GLU A 256 28.26 13.96 -7.13
N THR A 257 27.47 14.83 -7.74
CA THR A 257 27.01 16.09 -7.14
C THR A 257 25.79 15.90 -6.24
N ALA A 258 24.79 15.12 -6.67
CA ALA A 258 23.59 14.85 -5.88
C ALA A 258 23.09 13.41 -6.13
N GLN A 259 22.79 12.68 -5.06
CA GLN A 259 22.24 11.34 -5.15
C GLN A 259 20.86 11.36 -5.82
N PHE A 260 20.69 10.65 -6.92
CA PHE A 260 19.39 10.51 -7.58
C PHE A 260 18.54 9.44 -6.87
N ILE A 261 17.29 9.78 -6.53
CA ILE A 261 16.36 8.89 -5.84
C ILE A 261 15.04 8.87 -6.61
N GLY A 262 14.56 7.69 -6.99
CA GLY A 262 13.26 7.51 -7.63
C GLY A 262 12.21 7.02 -6.65
N LEU A 263 11.06 7.70 -6.59
CA LEU A 263 9.92 7.28 -5.77
C LEU A 263 9.30 5.97 -6.27
N GLN A 264 9.29 5.79 -7.58
CA GLN A 264 8.77 4.62 -8.25
C GLN A 264 9.91 3.64 -8.59
N ARG A 265 9.55 2.44 -9.03
CA ARG A 265 10.49 1.44 -9.53
C ARG A 265 11.24 1.97 -10.76
N LEU A 266 12.57 1.92 -10.72
CA LEU A 266 13.43 2.38 -11.82
C LEU A 266 13.84 1.24 -12.77
N ASP A 267 13.52 0.01 -12.43
CA ASP A 267 13.91 -1.21 -13.14
C ASP A 267 12.76 -1.84 -13.96
N ILE A 268 11.65 -1.16 -14.05
CA ILE A 268 10.49 -1.61 -14.83
C ILE A 268 10.08 -0.47 -15.79
N PRO A 269 10.12 -0.68 -17.11
CA PRO A 269 10.67 -1.84 -17.82
C PRO A 269 12.21 -1.95 -17.68
N THR A 270 12.76 -3.13 -17.89
CA THR A 270 14.21 -3.38 -17.77
C THR A 270 15.08 -2.54 -18.73
N SER A 271 14.50 -2.01 -19.81
CA SER A 271 15.18 -1.06 -20.70
C SER A 271 15.60 0.25 -20.02
N ALA A 272 14.94 0.63 -18.93
CA ALA A 272 15.30 1.82 -18.16
C ALA A 272 16.68 1.68 -17.46
N LEU A 273 17.12 0.45 -17.19
CA LEU A 273 18.42 0.19 -16.55
C LEU A 273 19.62 0.70 -17.35
N SER A 274 19.47 0.88 -18.66
CA SER A 274 20.54 1.41 -19.53
C SER A 274 20.63 2.93 -19.59
N LEU A 275 19.71 3.66 -18.97
CA LEU A 275 19.74 5.12 -18.91
C LEU A 275 20.94 5.59 -18.08
N LYS A 276 21.79 6.43 -18.69
CA LYS A 276 23.05 6.87 -18.06
C LYS A 276 22.82 7.63 -16.76
N GLY A 277 21.86 8.53 -16.72
CA GLY A 277 21.55 9.32 -15.53
C GLY A 277 20.88 8.53 -14.41
N LEU A 278 20.47 7.27 -14.64
CA LEU A 278 20.00 6.39 -13.59
C LEU A 278 21.10 5.50 -12.99
N GLN A 279 22.32 5.53 -13.55
CA GLN A 279 23.44 4.81 -12.92
C GLN A 279 23.77 5.46 -11.56
N GLY A 280 23.81 4.66 -10.51
CA GLY A 280 23.93 5.14 -9.12
C GLY A 280 22.62 5.52 -8.44
N ALA A 281 21.51 5.62 -9.17
CA ALA A 281 20.20 6.00 -8.61
C ALA A 281 19.64 4.96 -7.63
N TRP A 282 19.01 5.44 -6.57
CA TRP A 282 18.33 4.60 -5.56
C TRP A 282 16.83 4.52 -5.79
N PHE A 283 16.27 3.38 -5.48
CA PHE A 283 14.82 3.17 -5.46
C PHE A 283 14.43 2.05 -4.50
N ALA A 284 13.18 2.07 -4.05
CA ALA A 284 12.65 1.01 -3.20
C ALA A 284 12.10 -0.14 -4.04
N THR A 285 12.36 -1.39 -3.63
CA THR A 285 11.91 -2.60 -4.31
C THR A 285 11.48 -3.66 -3.31
N PRO A 286 10.53 -4.55 -3.64
CA PRO A 286 10.31 -5.77 -2.87
C PRO A 286 11.59 -6.56 -2.69
N SER A 287 11.65 -7.40 -1.64
CA SER A 287 12.80 -8.28 -1.42
C SER A 287 13.07 -9.15 -2.66
N PRO A 288 14.21 -8.98 -3.37
CA PRO A 288 14.47 -9.74 -4.60
C PRO A 288 14.49 -11.24 -4.39
N ASP A 289 15.06 -11.71 -3.26
CA ASP A 289 15.12 -13.14 -2.94
C ASP A 289 13.74 -13.76 -2.74
N GLN A 290 12.85 -13.06 -2.01
CA GLN A 290 11.49 -13.54 -1.78
C GLN A 290 10.67 -13.50 -3.07
N THR A 291 10.80 -12.42 -3.84
CA THR A 291 10.16 -12.28 -5.15
C THR A 291 10.61 -13.37 -6.11
N SER A 292 11.92 -13.68 -6.17
CA SER A 292 12.46 -14.73 -7.02
C SER A 292 11.93 -16.13 -6.64
N ARG A 293 11.84 -16.43 -5.34
CA ARG A 293 11.24 -17.69 -4.85
C ARG A 293 9.75 -17.80 -5.22
N PHE A 294 9.01 -16.71 -5.06
CA PHE A 294 7.61 -16.67 -5.47
C PHE A 294 7.46 -16.88 -6.97
N ASN A 295 8.24 -16.16 -7.79
CA ASN A 295 8.21 -16.27 -9.24
C ASN A 295 8.50 -17.72 -9.70
N ALA A 296 9.52 -18.36 -9.12
CA ALA A 296 9.87 -19.75 -9.44
C ALA A 296 8.72 -20.72 -9.09
N ARG A 297 8.09 -20.55 -7.93
CA ARG A 297 6.96 -21.40 -7.51
C ARG A 297 5.72 -21.15 -8.37
N TYR A 298 5.42 -19.90 -8.68
CA TYR A 298 4.32 -19.54 -9.56
C TYR A 298 4.53 -20.13 -10.96
N GLN A 299 5.73 -19.98 -11.53
CA GLN A 299 6.07 -20.53 -12.84
C GLN A 299 5.99 -22.06 -12.86
N ALA A 300 6.44 -22.73 -11.80
CA ALA A 300 6.32 -24.18 -11.67
C ALA A 300 4.85 -24.65 -11.64
N ALA A 301 3.94 -23.86 -11.05
CA ALA A 301 2.54 -24.20 -10.92
C ALA A 301 1.71 -23.88 -12.19
N PHE A 302 2.04 -22.79 -12.89
CA PHE A 302 1.19 -22.25 -13.96
C PHE A 302 1.88 -22.14 -15.34
N GLY A 303 3.20 -22.42 -15.42
CA GLY A 303 3.94 -22.41 -16.68
C GLY A 303 4.36 -21.03 -17.18
N GLU A 304 4.02 -19.97 -16.50
CA GLU A 304 4.32 -18.59 -16.86
C GLU A 304 4.80 -17.77 -15.65
N LEU A 305 5.44 -16.63 -15.88
CA LEU A 305 5.83 -15.72 -14.79
C LEU A 305 4.61 -14.91 -14.32
N PRO A 306 4.53 -14.60 -12.99
CA PRO A 306 3.48 -13.75 -12.49
C PRO A 306 3.65 -12.30 -12.96
N THR A 307 2.55 -11.56 -13.06
CA THR A 307 2.62 -10.10 -13.23
C THR A 307 3.14 -9.42 -11.96
N PRO A 308 3.72 -8.22 -12.06
CA PRO A 308 4.40 -7.57 -10.91
C PRO A 308 3.56 -7.35 -9.66
N VAL A 309 2.21 -7.34 -9.78
CA VAL A 309 1.29 -7.14 -8.63
C VAL A 309 0.66 -8.43 -8.11
N SER A 310 0.90 -9.57 -8.76
CA SER A 310 0.24 -10.85 -8.42
C SER A 310 0.55 -11.32 -7.01
N GLY A 311 1.76 -11.05 -6.50
CA GLY A 311 2.14 -11.38 -5.14
C GLY A 311 1.27 -10.72 -4.07
N LEU A 312 0.56 -9.62 -4.38
CA LEU A 312 -0.39 -9.01 -3.44
C LEU A 312 -1.58 -9.94 -3.16
N ALA A 313 -2.05 -10.68 -4.17
CA ALA A 313 -3.12 -11.66 -3.97
C ALA A 313 -2.63 -12.84 -3.13
N TYR A 314 -1.39 -13.30 -3.37
CA TYR A 314 -0.76 -14.29 -2.50
C TYR A 314 -0.67 -13.79 -1.06
N ASP A 315 -0.14 -12.58 -0.84
CA ASP A 315 0.04 -11.96 0.48
C ASP A 315 -1.30 -11.83 1.23
N GLY A 316 -2.37 -11.40 0.54
CA GLY A 316 -3.70 -11.27 1.12
C GLY A 316 -4.25 -12.60 1.63
N ILE A 317 -4.16 -13.67 0.81
CA ILE A 317 -4.62 -15.02 1.21
C ILE A 317 -3.73 -15.59 2.32
N ALA A 318 -2.42 -15.40 2.25
CA ALA A 318 -1.48 -15.86 3.28
C ALA A 318 -1.75 -15.18 4.63
N ALA A 319 -2.03 -13.87 4.65
CA ALA A 319 -2.39 -13.15 5.86
C ALA A 319 -3.69 -13.66 6.47
N ILE A 320 -4.73 -13.87 5.65
CA ILE A 320 -5.99 -14.49 6.08
C ILE A 320 -5.72 -15.87 6.69
N GLY A 321 -4.95 -16.71 6.02
CA GLY A 321 -4.58 -18.03 6.51
C GLY A 321 -3.86 -17.98 7.85
N ALA A 322 -2.92 -17.06 8.02
CA ALA A 322 -2.17 -16.87 9.27
C ALA A 322 -3.07 -16.44 10.44
N LEU A 323 -4.06 -15.58 10.18
CA LEU A 323 -5.01 -15.15 11.20
C LEU A 323 -5.98 -16.28 11.58
N VAL A 324 -6.53 -16.99 10.61
CA VAL A 324 -7.46 -18.11 10.83
C VAL A 324 -6.76 -19.26 11.55
N ALA A 325 -5.49 -19.51 11.28
CA ALA A 325 -4.69 -20.55 11.94
C ALA A 325 -4.53 -20.34 13.45
N GLN A 326 -4.75 -19.12 13.96
CA GLN A 326 -4.76 -18.83 15.40
C GLN A 326 -6.00 -19.41 16.12
N GLY A 327 -7.02 -19.87 15.39
CA GLY A 327 -8.21 -20.51 15.95
C GLY A 327 -9.26 -19.54 16.52
N ASN A 328 -9.06 -18.22 16.39
CA ASN A 328 -9.95 -17.21 16.94
C ASN A 328 -11.14 -16.95 16.00
N SER A 329 -12.35 -16.89 16.54
CA SER A 329 -13.55 -16.60 15.73
C SER A 329 -13.59 -15.17 15.17
N ASN A 330 -12.86 -14.22 15.77
CA ASN A 330 -12.72 -12.83 15.34
C ASN A 330 -11.49 -12.60 14.43
N ALA A 331 -10.92 -13.66 13.84
CA ALA A 331 -9.68 -13.63 13.05
C ALA A 331 -9.69 -12.63 11.89
N LEU A 332 -10.85 -12.27 11.34
CA LEU A 332 -10.97 -11.41 10.17
C LEU A 332 -11.51 -10.01 10.51
N THR A 333 -11.47 -9.61 11.78
CA THR A 333 -11.80 -8.24 12.19
C THR A 333 -10.69 -7.25 11.86
N ALA A 334 -11.02 -5.95 11.82
CA ALA A 334 -10.04 -4.89 11.63
C ALA A 334 -8.92 -4.92 12.70
N GLU A 335 -9.26 -5.24 13.95
CA GLU A 335 -8.28 -5.40 15.04
C GLU A 335 -7.29 -6.53 14.75
N ALA A 336 -7.77 -7.70 14.32
CA ALA A 336 -6.90 -8.81 13.96
C ALA A 336 -6.01 -8.51 12.74
N LEU A 337 -6.55 -7.82 11.74
CA LEU A 337 -5.80 -7.39 10.56
C LEU A 337 -4.68 -6.40 10.91
N THR A 338 -4.89 -5.51 11.87
CA THR A 338 -3.96 -4.43 12.23
C THR A 338 -2.97 -4.80 13.34
N GLN A 339 -2.74 -6.08 13.56
CA GLN A 339 -1.76 -6.56 14.55
C GLN A 339 -0.36 -6.01 14.28
N GLY A 340 0.34 -5.54 15.31
CA GLY A 340 1.63 -4.85 15.19
C GLY A 340 2.77 -5.69 14.61
N ALA A 341 2.73 -7.02 14.78
CA ALA A 341 3.71 -7.94 14.21
C ALA A 341 3.64 -8.03 12.68
N GLY A 342 2.48 -7.73 12.08
CA GLY A 342 2.25 -7.83 10.65
C GLY A 342 2.27 -9.28 10.13
N PHE A 343 2.56 -9.44 8.86
CA PHE A 343 2.49 -10.69 8.11
C PHE A 343 3.75 -10.90 7.27
N ALA A 344 4.14 -12.15 7.09
CA ALA A 344 5.13 -12.51 6.10
C ALA A 344 4.50 -12.46 4.70
N GLY A 345 5.16 -11.82 3.74
CA GLY A 345 4.69 -11.71 2.37
C GLY A 345 5.77 -12.09 1.36
N VAL A 346 5.36 -12.44 0.13
CA VAL A 346 6.28 -12.79 -0.97
C VAL A 346 7.02 -11.56 -1.53
N TYR A 347 6.54 -10.35 -1.20
CA TYR A 347 7.20 -9.09 -1.52
C TYR A 347 7.87 -8.43 -0.31
N GLY A 348 8.04 -9.13 0.79
CA GLY A 348 8.54 -8.65 2.06
C GLY A 348 7.46 -8.65 3.14
N PRO A 349 7.83 -8.52 4.43
CA PRO A 349 6.86 -8.40 5.50
C PRO A 349 5.98 -7.17 5.29
N PHE A 350 4.73 -7.24 5.73
CA PHE A 350 3.80 -6.12 5.66
C PHE A 350 2.88 -6.09 6.86
N ARG A 351 2.35 -4.93 7.20
CA ARG A 351 1.32 -4.75 8.22
C ARG A 351 0.32 -3.69 7.81
N PHE A 352 -0.90 -3.82 8.31
CA PHE A 352 -1.95 -2.83 8.13
C PHE A 352 -1.99 -1.89 9.32
N PHE A 353 -2.40 -0.65 9.06
CA PHE A 353 -2.69 0.34 10.10
C PHE A 353 -4.20 0.52 10.29
N PRO A 354 -4.66 1.03 11.45
CA PRO A 354 -6.09 1.27 11.73
C PRO A 354 -6.78 2.19 10.73
N ASN A 355 -6.03 3.06 10.05
CA ASN A 355 -6.53 3.92 8.98
C ASN A 355 -6.65 3.23 7.62
N GLY A 356 -6.46 1.90 7.55
CA GLY A 356 -6.53 1.11 6.32
C GLY A 356 -5.31 1.17 5.42
N THR A 357 -4.32 2.02 5.71
CA THR A 357 -3.05 2.02 4.97
C THR A 357 -2.13 0.88 5.43
N ASN A 358 -1.01 0.70 4.76
CA ASN A 358 -0.05 -0.32 5.10
C ASN A 358 1.38 0.23 5.21
N GLU A 359 2.23 -0.59 5.79
CA GLU A 359 3.68 -0.52 5.68
C GLU A 359 4.19 -1.85 5.13
N ARG A 360 5.17 -1.78 4.24
CA ARG A 360 5.84 -2.96 3.68
C ARG A 360 7.36 -2.84 3.83
N GLY A 361 8.01 -3.93 4.24
CA GLY A 361 9.47 -4.01 4.29
C GLY A 361 10.05 -4.08 2.88
N LEU A 362 10.61 -2.96 2.41
CA LEU A 362 11.24 -2.83 1.11
C LEU A 362 12.76 -2.82 1.23
N ALA A 363 13.45 -3.40 0.25
CA ALA A 363 14.88 -3.19 0.04
C ALA A 363 15.13 -1.83 -0.60
N VAL A 364 16.32 -1.26 -0.40
CA VAL A 364 16.85 -0.19 -1.24
C VAL A 364 17.76 -0.82 -2.28
N ALA A 365 17.49 -0.54 -3.53
CA ALA A 365 18.29 -0.97 -4.66
C ALA A 365 18.94 0.23 -5.34
N GLN A 366 20.05 -0.04 -6.01
CA GLN A 366 20.80 0.90 -6.81
C GLN A 366 21.00 0.33 -8.21
N ILE A 367 20.93 1.17 -9.24
CA ILE A 367 21.29 0.76 -10.60
C ILE A 367 22.81 0.93 -10.75
N GLN A 368 23.52 -0.17 -11.02
CA GLN A 368 24.97 -0.19 -11.27
C GLN A 368 25.26 -1.05 -12.49
N ASN A 369 25.98 -0.51 -13.46
CA ASN A 369 26.35 -1.24 -14.68
C ASN A 369 25.14 -1.90 -15.38
N ASN A 370 24.03 -1.17 -15.47
CA ASN A 370 22.74 -1.62 -16.03
C ASN A 370 22.11 -2.81 -15.27
N GLN A 371 22.48 -3.01 -14.01
CA GLN A 371 21.96 -4.06 -13.15
C GLN A 371 21.37 -3.47 -11.86
N VAL A 372 20.45 -4.20 -11.27
CA VAL A 372 19.86 -3.86 -9.96
C VAL A 372 20.70 -4.52 -8.86
N ILE A 373 21.31 -3.72 -8.00
CA ILE A 373 22.07 -4.17 -6.85
C ILE A 373 21.35 -3.74 -5.58
N VAL A 374 21.10 -4.66 -4.66
CA VAL A 374 20.56 -4.35 -3.35
C VAL A 374 21.67 -3.73 -2.49
N VAL A 375 21.47 -2.46 -2.10
CA VAL A 375 22.43 -1.73 -1.24
C VAL A 375 22.00 -1.71 0.22
N ASP A 376 20.71 -1.94 0.48
CA ASP A 376 20.18 -2.14 1.84
C ASP A 376 19.01 -3.13 1.81
N PRO A 377 19.15 -4.31 2.44
CA PRO A 377 18.16 -5.37 2.34
C PRO A 377 16.83 -5.00 2.99
N ALA A 378 15.75 -5.63 2.52
CA ALA A 378 14.44 -5.51 3.16
C ALA A 378 14.51 -6.07 4.59
N PRO A 379 13.84 -5.42 5.57
CA PRO A 379 13.70 -5.97 6.91
C PRO A 379 12.98 -7.33 6.85
N ARG A 380 13.26 -8.20 7.82
CA ARG A 380 12.64 -9.54 7.89
C ARG A 380 11.34 -9.57 8.69
N SER A 381 11.11 -8.56 9.54
CA SER A 381 9.93 -8.42 10.40
C SER A 381 9.79 -6.99 10.90
N PHE A 382 8.65 -6.64 11.47
CA PHE A 382 8.39 -5.34 12.13
C PHE A 382 8.61 -5.37 13.65
N GLY A 383 9.14 -6.43 14.23
CA GLY A 383 9.24 -6.64 15.70
C GLY A 383 10.65 -6.58 16.28
N GLY A 384 11.62 -5.93 15.64
CA GLY A 384 12.99 -5.79 16.16
C GLY A 384 13.34 -4.34 16.51
N ALA A 385 14.05 -4.11 17.61
CA ALA A 385 14.72 -2.84 17.87
C ALA A 385 15.72 -2.59 16.72
N GLY A 386 15.40 -1.67 15.80
CA GLY A 386 16.24 -1.37 14.65
C GLY A 386 15.50 -1.11 13.34
N PHE A 387 14.29 -0.53 13.37
CA PHE A 387 13.68 0.10 12.19
C PHE A 387 13.94 1.59 12.21
#